data_50f72faf6302191373e3a52f3721342a
#
_entry.id   50f72faf6302191373e3a52f3721342a
#
_cell.length_a   1.000
_cell.length_b   1.000
_cell.length_c   1.000
_cell.angle_alpha   90.00
_cell.angle_beta   90.00
_cell.angle_gamma   90.00
#
_symmetry.space_group_name_H-M   'P 1'
#
loop_
_entity.id
_entity.type
_entity.pdbx_description
1 polymer ?
#
loop_
_entity_poly.entity_id
_entity_poly.type
_entity_poly.pdbx_seq_one_letter_code
_entity_poly.pdbx_strand_id
1 'polypeptide(L)'
;MNATRIPTLDDLTSAVRFLTQLPRLLRRTFTTEEVHALLRRDLGRREVNFLDLARTAIFANSKSPFRKLLHYAGCEYHEVENLVRKKGLEETLRELYRRGVYLTVEEAKGRRPVIRDNTNFYVAPEDLRNPGLQADIAVRTSGSRGRGTLVPIDFASFRANSYDAYLDLETRCGLSWHHAFWLVPGSLVITRFIRYTLSGARIARWFTLVDPGSAALHLRYNWSMRFLRWAGLLAGVRFPRPIYTEFQNPIAIVHWMESVLHAGETPHLHSYASCVVRVCETALEHGISLVGAQFTMVGEPLTAARLAIVQRAGARASIRYASAEMSVVGFGCMAPQATDEVHFMTDRCAV
;
A
#
# COMPACT_ATOMS: atom_id res chain seq x y z
N MET A 1 -21.94 19.55 9.01
CA MET A 1 -22.83 19.46 7.83
C MET A 1 -21.93 19.45 6.60
N ASN A 2 -21.63 18.28 6.02
CA ASN A 2 -20.86 18.19 4.78
C ASN A 2 -21.85 18.14 3.63
N ALA A 3 -21.88 19.21 2.83
CA ALA A 3 -22.65 19.27 1.60
C ALA A 3 -22.28 18.05 0.73
N THR A 4 -23.26 17.30 0.32
CA THR A 4 -23.19 16.26 -0.71
C THR A 4 -22.70 16.92 -2.00
N ARG A 5 -21.39 16.79 -2.26
CA ARG A 5 -20.80 17.28 -3.50
C ARG A 5 -21.40 16.45 -4.64
N ILE A 6 -22.11 17.08 -5.54
CA ILE A 6 -22.62 16.48 -6.77
C ILE A 6 -21.40 15.89 -7.51
N PRO A 7 -21.44 14.62 -7.93
CA PRO A 7 -20.31 14.01 -8.67
C PRO A 7 -20.03 14.81 -9.92
N THR A 8 -18.77 15.14 -10.16
CA THR A 8 -18.32 15.84 -11.35
C THR A 8 -18.32 14.87 -12.54
N LEU A 9 -18.29 15.39 -13.77
CA LEU A 9 -18.09 14.58 -14.99
C LEU A 9 -16.84 13.70 -14.90
N ASP A 10 -15.76 14.19 -14.27
CA ASP A 10 -14.53 13.44 -14.02
C ASP A 10 -14.73 12.29 -13.03
N ASP A 11 -15.58 12.47 -12.02
CA ASP A 11 -15.94 11.39 -11.07
C ASP A 11 -16.73 10.27 -11.78
N LEU A 12 -17.60 10.63 -12.74
CA LEU A 12 -18.38 9.68 -13.53
C LEU A 12 -17.49 8.93 -14.54
N THR A 13 -16.61 9.62 -15.24
CA THR A 13 -15.68 9.01 -16.20
C THR A 13 -14.70 8.05 -15.48
N SER A 14 -14.20 8.43 -14.31
CA SER A 14 -13.36 7.57 -13.48
C SER A 14 -14.12 6.33 -13.00
N ALA A 15 -15.39 6.47 -12.62
CA ALA A 15 -16.23 5.34 -12.22
C ALA A 15 -16.47 4.37 -13.38
N VAL A 16 -16.74 4.88 -14.60
CA VAL A 16 -16.93 4.05 -15.79
C VAL A 16 -15.64 3.31 -16.16
N ARG A 17 -14.49 4.00 -16.15
CA ARG A 17 -13.18 3.37 -16.37
C ARG A 17 -12.89 2.28 -15.34
N PHE A 18 -13.13 2.55 -14.07
CA PHE A 18 -13.00 1.57 -13.00
C PHE A 18 -13.84 0.32 -13.26
N LEU A 19 -15.11 0.49 -13.62
CA LEU A 19 -16.04 -0.60 -13.89
C LEU A 19 -15.67 -1.45 -15.11
N THR A 20 -15.10 -0.84 -16.13
CA THR A 20 -14.74 -1.54 -17.38
C THR A 20 -13.36 -2.18 -17.33
N GLN A 21 -12.41 -1.58 -16.63
CA GLN A 21 -11.01 -2.04 -16.58
C GLN A 21 -10.76 -3.02 -15.43
N LEU A 22 -11.42 -2.84 -14.28
CA LEU A 22 -11.20 -3.70 -13.11
C LEU A 22 -11.47 -5.18 -13.38
N PRO A 23 -12.55 -5.60 -14.08
CA PRO A 23 -12.75 -7.02 -14.40
C PRO A 23 -11.66 -7.60 -15.30
N ARG A 24 -11.13 -6.80 -16.25
CA ARG A 24 -10.01 -7.21 -17.11
C ARG A 24 -8.72 -7.37 -16.31
N LEU A 25 -8.47 -6.46 -15.39
CA LEU A 25 -7.32 -6.50 -14.47
C LEU A 25 -7.36 -7.77 -13.62
N LEU A 26 -8.48 -8.07 -12.98
CA LEU A 26 -8.64 -9.19 -12.05
C LEU A 26 -8.54 -10.57 -12.71
N ARG A 27 -8.78 -10.69 -14.02
CA ARG A 27 -8.68 -11.97 -14.76
C ARG A 27 -7.24 -12.44 -15.00
N ARG A 28 -6.25 -11.58 -14.88
CA ARG A 28 -4.85 -11.89 -15.19
C ARG A 28 -4.02 -11.94 -13.91
N THR A 29 -4.04 -13.09 -13.26
CA THR A 29 -3.16 -13.37 -12.13
C THR A 29 -1.69 -13.43 -12.58
N PHE A 30 -0.79 -13.13 -11.68
CA PHE A 30 0.65 -13.29 -11.91
C PHE A 30 1.04 -14.77 -11.88
N THR A 31 2.05 -15.13 -12.70
CA THR A 31 2.81 -16.35 -12.51
C THR A 31 4.15 -16.04 -11.83
N THR A 32 4.80 -17.03 -11.26
CA THR A 32 6.14 -16.90 -10.64
C THR A 32 7.15 -16.35 -11.63
N GLU A 33 7.16 -16.88 -12.85
CA GLU A 33 8.08 -16.48 -13.90
C GLU A 33 7.84 -15.02 -14.32
N GLU A 34 6.56 -14.61 -14.45
CA GLU A 34 6.20 -13.22 -14.76
C GLU A 34 6.72 -12.26 -13.68
N VAL A 35 6.48 -12.59 -12.40
CA VAL A 35 6.90 -11.75 -11.27
C VAL A 35 8.42 -11.63 -11.19
N HIS A 36 9.14 -12.74 -11.29
CA HIS A 36 10.60 -12.73 -11.26
C HIS A 36 11.21 -12.03 -12.48
N ALA A 37 10.56 -12.12 -13.65
CA ALA A 37 10.97 -11.38 -14.84
C ALA A 37 10.76 -9.88 -14.68
N LEU A 38 9.60 -9.46 -14.11
CA LEU A 38 9.31 -8.05 -13.81
C LEU A 38 10.32 -7.49 -12.81
N LEU A 39 10.58 -8.20 -11.71
CA LEU A 39 11.55 -7.77 -10.70
C LEU A 39 12.95 -7.60 -11.29
N ARG A 40 13.45 -8.60 -12.05
CA ARG A 40 14.78 -8.51 -12.70
C ARG A 40 14.85 -7.37 -13.69
N ARG A 41 13.79 -7.16 -14.47
CA ARG A 41 13.70 -6.03 -15.42
C ARG A 41 13.79 -4.70 -14.68
N ASP A 42 12.99 -4.52 -13.62
CA ASP A 42 12.89 -3.24 -12.92
C ASP A 42 14.16 -2.94 -12.13
N LEU A 43 14.82 -3.95 -11.55
CA LEU A 43 16.15 -3.82 -10.95
C LEU A 43 17.20 -3.44 -12.00
N GLY A 44 17.24 -4.13 -13.14
CA GLY A 44 18.22 -3.85 -14.21
C GLY A 44 18.00 -2.50 -14.91
N ARG A 45 16.79 -1.93 -14.84
CA ARG A 45 16.45 -0.63 -15.44
C ARG A 45 16.30 0.50 -14.42
N ARG A 46 16.64 0.27 -13.17
CA ARG A 46 16.38 1.17 -12.07
C ARG A 46 16.86 2.61 -12.31
N GLU A 47 18.10 2.76 -12.76
CA GLU A 47 18.69 4.06 -13.08
C GLU A 47 18.00 4.73 -14.27
N VAL A 48 17.72 3.96 -15.31
CA VAL A 48 17.00 4.45 -16.50
C VAL A 48 15.60 4.90 -16.12
N ASN A 49 14.87 4.10 -15.32
CA ASN A 49 13.53 4.43 -14.84
C ASN A 49 13.54 5.70 -13.99
N PHE A 50 14.55 5.87 -13.13
CA PHE A 50 14.73 7.09 -12.34
C PHE A 50 14.97 8.31 -13.23
N LEU A 51 15.86 8.22 -14.21
CA LEU A 51 16.17 9.31 -15.12
C LEU A 51 14.98 9.67 -16.01
N ASP A 52 14.23 8.69 -16.49
CA ASP A 52 12.99 8.94 -17.25
C ASP A 52 11.92 9.63 -16.39
N LEU A 53 11.76 9.21 -15.13
CA LEU A 53 10.85 9.87 -14.19
C LEU A 53 11.33 11.30 -13.88
N ALA A 54 12.61 11.49 -13.63
CA ALA A 54 13.18 12.82 -13.38
C ALA A 54 12.94 13.74 -14.56
N ARG A 55 13.19 13.28 -15.78
CA ARG A 55 12.98 14.06 -17.01
C ARG A 55 11.52 14.48 -17.18
N THR A 56 10.58 13.52 -17.03
CA THR A 56 9.16 13.74 -17.36
C THR A 56 8.36 14.36 -16.22
N ALA A 57 8.57 13.92 -14.97
CA ALA A 57 7.77 14.37 -13.83
C ALA A 57 8.40 15.53 -13.04
N ILE A 58 9.72 15.74 -13.17
CA ILE A 58 10.42 16.81 -12.46
C ILE A 58 10.82 17.92 -13.43
N PHE A 59 11.72 17.66 -14.38
CA PHE A 59 12.27 18.70 -15.23
C PHE A 59 11.26 19.24 -16.26
N ALA A 60 10.42 18.40 -16.86
CA ALA A 60 9.35 18.84 -17.76
C ALA A 60 8.16 19.47 -17.03
N ASN A 61 8.07 19.33 -15.70
CA ASN A 61 6.97 19.86 -14.89
C ASN A 61 7.40 21.15 -14.19
N SER A 62 6.97 22.31 -14.71
CA SER A 62 7.30 23.62 -14.12
C SER A 62 6.77 23.82 -12.69
N LYS A 63 5.75 23.06 -12.28
CA LYS A 63 5.17 23.13 -10.93
C LYS A 63 5.91 22.23 -9.94
N SER A 64 6.75 21.29 -10.40
CA SER A 64 7.45 20.35 -9.51
C SER A 64 8.31 21.08 -8.48
N PRO A 65 8.10 20.85 -7.17
CA PRO A 65 8.96 21.43 -6.12
C PRO A 65 10.40 20.91 -6.22
N PHE A 66 10.58 19.66 -6.70
CA PHE A 66 11.93 19.13 -6.90
C PHE A 66 12.68 19.82 -8.02
N ARG A 67 11.99 20.35 -9.06
CA ARG A 67 12.65 21.18 -10.08
C ARG A 67 13.25 22.44 -9.47
N LYS A 68 12.52 23.11 -8.56
CA LYS A 68 13.02 24.32 -7.86
C LYS A 68 14.23 23.98 -6.98
N LEU A 69 14.18 22.84 -6.28
CA LEU A 69 15.30 22.39 -5.43
C LEU A 69 16.54 21.99 -6.24
N LEU A 70 16.35 21.33 -7.38
CA LEU A 70 17.44 20.98 -8.29
C LEU A 70 18.08 22.24 -8.88
N HIS A 71 17.28 23.21 -9.31
CA HIS A 71 17.79 24.50 -9.78
C HIS A 71 18.56 25.25 -8.68
N TYR A 72 18.05 25.28 -7.44
CA TYR A 72 18.78 25.80 -6.28
C TYR A 72 20.14 25.10 -6.10
N ALA A 73 20.20 23.78 -6.24
CA ALA A 73 21.42 22.97 -6.13
C ALA A 73 22.35 23.09 -7.35
N GLY A 74 22.02 23.92 -8.33
CA GLY A 74 22.77 24.08 -9.58
C GLY A 74 22.76 22.85 -10.46
N CYS A 75 21.70 22.02 -10.38
CA CYS A 75 21.58 20.77 -11.11
C CYS A 75 20.47 20.86 -12.19
N GLU A 76 20.88 20.89 -13.43
CA GLU A 76 20.01 20.63 -14.57
C GLU A 76 19.93 19.12 -14.86
N TYR A 77 19.08 18.69 -15.81
CA TYR A 77 18.87 17.28 -16.08
C TYR A 77 20.17 16.51 -16.41
N HIS A 78 21.01 17.11 -17.23
CA HIS A 78 22.26 16.45 -17.65
C HIS A 78 23.29 16.29 -16.49
N GLU A 79 23.28 17.19 -15.50
CA GLU A 79 24.11 17.03 -14.30
C GLU A 79 23.63 15.83 -13.48
N VAL A 80 22.30 15.69 -13.29
CA VAL A 80 21.73 14.54 -12.60
C VAL A 80 22.03 13.25 -13.35
N GLU A 81 21.89 13.23 -14.69
CA GLU A 81 22.24 12.10 -15.54
C GLU A 81 23.73 11.72 -15.38
N ASN A 82 24.61 12.69 -15.42
CA ASN A 82 26.05 12.48 -15.23
C ASN A 82 26.40 11.95 -13.84
N LEU A 83 25.71 12.44 -12.79
CA LEU A 83 25.92 11.93 -11.43
C LEU A 83 25.49 10.46 -11.35
N VAL A 84 24.31 10.10 -11.85
CA VAL A 84 23.83 8.72 -11.85
C VAL A 84 24.78 7.80 -12.61
N ARG A 85 25.25 8.22 -13.79
CA ARG A 85 26.20 7.43 -14.61
C ARG A 85 27.56 7.23 -13.92
N LYS A 86 28.05 8.22 -13.15
CA LYS A 86 29.36 8.18 -12.50
C LYS A 86 29.34 7.52 -11.13
N LYS A 87 28.29 7.72 -10.35
CA LYS A 87 28.24 7.34 -8.93
C LYS A 87 27.14 6.31 -8.59
N GLY A 88 26.27 5.98 -9.56
CA GLY A 88 25.07 5.20 -9.31
C GLY A 88 23.96 6.01 -8.67
N LEU A 89 22.76 5.42 -8.56
CA LEU A 89 21.56 6.10 -8.10
C LEU A 89 21.62 6.51 -6.63
N GLU A 90 22.05 5.59 -5.74
CA GLU A 90 22.08 5.83 -4.30
C GLU A 90 22.99 6.98 -3.92
N GLU A 91 24.22 6.98 -4.43
CA GLU A 91 25.18 8.04 -4.07
C GLU A 91 24.79 9.37 -4.72
N THR A 92 24.14 9.33 -5.90
CA THR A 92 23.55 10.53 -6.52
C THR A 92 22.48 11.14 -5.62
N LEU A 93 21.55 10.30 -5.09
CA LEU A 93 20.50 10.80 -4.19
C LEU A 93 21.06 11.33 -2.87
N ARG A 94 22.10 10.69 -2.31
CA ARG A 94 22.80 11.20 -1.12
C ARG A 94 23.49 12.54 -1.39
N GLU A 95 24.12 12.68 -2.55
CA GLU A 95 24.74 13.92 -2.98
C GLU A 95 23.70 15.05 -3.14
N LEU A 96 22.60 14.76 -3.83
CA LEU A 96 21.48 15.70 -3.98
C LEU A 96 20.87 16.09 -2.63
N TYR A 97 20.72 15.12 -1.71
CA TYR A 97 20.26 15.38 -0.35
C TYR A 97 21.19 16.36 0.39
N ARG A 98 22.52 16.15 0.32
CA ARG A 98 23.52 17.06 0.93
C ARG A 98 23.46 18.47 0.34
N ARG A 99 23.06 18.60 -0.94
CA ARG A 99 22.84 19.87 -1.62
C ARG A 99 21.47 20.50 -1.33
N GLY A 100 20.66 19.93 -0.42
CA GLY A 100 19.35 20.47 -0.05
C GLY A 100 18.19 20.02 -0.92
N VAL A 101 18.40 19.07 -1.85
CA VAL A 101 17.33 18.51 -2.70
C VAL A 101 16.60 17.41 -1.95
N TYR A 102 15.76 17.81 -1.02
CA TYR A 102 14.84 16.93 -0.28
C TYR A 102 13.64 17.72 0.22
N LEU A 103 12.61 17.02 0.63
CA LEU A 103 11.45 17.58 1.32
C LEU A 103 11.22 16.81 2.62
N THR A 104 11.02 17.53 3.71
CA THR A 104 10.48 16.96 4.93
C THR A 104 8.99 16.67 4.75
N VAL A 105 8.42 15.83 5.63
CA VAL A 105 6.98 15.52 5.59
C VAL A 105 6.13 16.79 5.74
N GLU A 106 6.54 17.73 6.57
CA GLU A 106 5.79 18.97 6.79
C GLU A 106 5.87 19.91 5.58
N GLU A 107 7.04 19.97 4.90
CA GLU A 107 7.22 20.71 3.64
C GLU A 107 6.41 20.08 2.51
N ALA A 108 6.49 18.76 2.33
CA ALA A 108 5.75 18.05 1.31
C ALA A 108 4.22 18.16 1.45
N LYS A 109 3.73 18.30 2.70
CA LYS A 109 2.30 18.54 2.98
C LYS A 109 1.90 20.02 2.95
N GLY A 110 2.83 20.92 2.59
CA GLY A 110 2.59 22.36 2.52
C GLY A 110 2.32 23.02 3.88
N ARG A 111 2.69 22.39 4.99
CA ARG A 111 2.47 22.90 6.34
C ARG A 111 3.57 23.84 6.79
N ARG A 112 4.76 23.68 6.20
CA ARG A 112 5.92 24.56 6.42
C ARG A 112 6.49 24.96 5.07
N PRO A 113 7.06 26.14 4.95
CA PRO A 113 7.77 26.53 3.75
C PRO A 113 9.06 25.71 3.61
N VAL A 114 9.43 25.42 2.39
CA VAL A 114 10.77 24.94 2.03
C VAL A 114 11.71 26.14 2.08
N ILE A 115 12.68 26.11 2.97
CA ILE A 115 13.69 27.16 3.10
C ILE A 115 15.05 26.54 2.83
N ARG A 116 15.76 27.07 1.81
CA ARG A 116 17.14 26.70 1.47
C ARG A 116 17.85 28.00 1.09
N ASP A 117 18.70 28.48 1.96
CA ASP A 117 19.36 29.81 1.85
C ASP A 117 18.42 30.91 1.30
N ASN A 118 18.61 31.33 0.05
CA ASN A 118 17.80 32.37 -0.61
C ASN A 118 16.52 31.86 -1.26
N THR A 119 16.26 30.55 -1.19
CA THR A 119 15.06 29.93 -1.80
C THR A 119 14.00 29.68 -0.74
N ASN A 120 12.83 30.30 -0.91
CA ASN A 120 11.70 30.13 0.00
C ASN A 120 10.40 29.93 -0.81
N PHE A 121 9.70 28.81 -0.58
CA PHE A 121 8.40 28.53 -1.24
C PHE A 121 7.58 27.51 -0.46
N TYR A 122 6.27 27.52 -0.68
CA TYR A 122 5.38 26.45 -0.20
C TYR A 122 5.16 25.40 -1.28
N VAL A 123 5.07 24.16 -0.88
CA VAL A 123 4.68 23.03 -1.73
C VAL A 123 3.16 22.90 -1.73
N ALA A 124 2.53 22.88 -2.88
CA ALA A 124 1.18 22.36 -2.99
C ALA A 124 1.28 20.83 -3.16
N PRO A 125 0.63 20.00 -2.31
CA PRO A 125 0.74 18.54 -2.41
C PRO A 125 0.37 17.99 -3.79
N GLU A 126 -0.45 18.71 -4.54
CA GLU A 126 -0.82 18.40 -5.92
C GLU A 126 0.36 18.49 -6.89
N ASP A 127 1.33 19.35 -6.63
CA ASP A 127 2.51 19.58 -7.48
C ASP A 127 3.55 18.43 -7.35
N LEU A 128 3.38 17.54 -6.36
CA LEU A 128 4.16 16.31 -6.22
C LEU A 128 3.65 15.17 -7.11
N ARG A 129 2.50 15.36 -7.77
CA ARG A 129 1.92 14.32 -8.64
C ARG A 129 2.67 14.25 -9.97
N ASN A 130 2.79 13.02 -10.48
CA ASN A 130 3.26 12.84 -11.85
C ASN A 130 2.18 13.35 -12.82
N PRO A 131 2.46 14.40 -13.64
CA PRO A 131 1.49 14.99 -14.55
C PRO A 131 1.01 14.05 -15.67
N GLY A 132 1.80 13.02 -15.99
CA GLY A 132 1.45 12.00 -16.99
C GLY A 132 0.53 10.90 -16.48
N LEU A 133 0.16 10.92 -15.20
CA LEU A 133 -0.63 9.85 -14.60
C LEU A 133 -2.14 10.10 -14.78
N GLN A 134 -2.82 9.22 -15.51
CA GLN A 134 -4.29 9.25 -15.63
C GLN A 134 -4.91 8.47 -14.46
N ALA A 135 -5.66 9.17 -13.60
CA ALA A 135 -6.29 8.55 -12.45
C ALA A 135 -7.51 7.70 -12.83
N ASP A 136 -7.43 6.39 -12.62
CA ASP A 136 -8.58 5.47 -12.67
C ASP A 136 -9.24 5.31 -11.30
N ILE A 137 -8.45 5.42 -10.24
CA ILE A 137 -8.90 5.43 -8.82
C ILE A 137 -8.16 6.52 -8.07
N ALA A 138 -8.84 7.13 -7.09
CA ALA A 138 -8.20 7.99 -6.09
C ALA A 138 -8.23 7.31 -4.72
N VAL A 139 -7.06 7.06 -4.15
CA VAL A 139 -6.88 6.56 -2.78
C VAL A 139 -6.64 7.73 -1.85
N ARG A 140 -7.40 7.80 -0.75
CA ARG A 140 -7.15 8.81 0.28
C ARG A 140 -6.26 8.23 1.37
N THR A 141 -5.18 8.94 1.69
CA THR A 141 -4.30 8.57 2.81
C THR A 141 -5.03 8.68 4.14
N SER A 142 -4.66 7.86 5.12
CA SER A 142 -5.28 7.84 6.46
C SER A 142 -4.87 8.99 7.37
N GLY A 143 -4.42 10.10 6.87
CA GLY A 143 -3.93 11.30 7.55
C GLY A 143 -4.11 11.35 9.06
N SER A 144 -3.21 10.76 9.83
CA SER A 144 -3.24 10.76 11.31
C SER A 144 -3.13 12.18 11.93
N ARG A 145 -2.75 13.18 11.13
CA ARG A 145 -2.54 14.56 11.55
C ARG A 145 -3.26 15.59 10.66
N GLY A 146 -4.39 15.23 10.04
CA GLY A 146 -5.17 16.15 9.19
C GLY A 146 -5.92 15.49 8.05
N ARG A 147 -6.45 16.28 7.11
CA ARG A 147 -7.14 15.76 5.92
C ARG A 147 -6.18 14.91 5.09
N GLY A 148 -6.55 13.65 4.86
CA GLY A 148 -5.77 12.75 4.00
C GLY A 148 -5.62 13.28 2.56
N THR A 149 -4.44 13.10 1.99
CA THR A 149 -4.14 13.46 0.59
C THR A 149 -4.79 12.46 -0.36
N LEU A 150 -5.32 12.93 -1.49
CA LEU A 150 -5.80 12.06 -2.57
C LEU A 150 -4.61 11.67 -3.44
N VAL A 151 -4.36 10.37 -3.55
CA VAL A 151 -3.32 9.80 -4.42
C VAL A 151 -4.01 9.16 -5.63
N PRO A 152 -3.77 9.64 -6.84
CA PRO A 152 -4.31 9.04 -8.04
C PRO A 152 -3.58 7.72 -8.35
N ILE A 153 -4.34 6.72 -8.79
CA ILE A 153 -3.81 5.43 -9.23
C ILE A 153 -4.36 5.13 -10.62
N ASP A 154 -3.50 4.82 -11.55
CA ASP A 154 -3.87 4.26 -12.83
C ASP A 154 -3.70 2.73 -12.81
N PHE A 155 -4.57 1.99 -13.50
CA PHE A 155 -4.58 0.53 -13.43
C PHE A 155 -3.38 -0.14 -14.12
N ALA A 156 -2.84 0.46 -15.16
CA ALA A 156 -1.67 -0.09 -15.85
C ALA A 156 -0.44 -0.03 -14.95
N SER A 157 -0.16 1.14 -14.38
CA SER A 157 0.91 1.33 -13.39
C SER A 157 0.63 0.54 -12.11
N PHE A 158 -0.64 0.45 -11.69
CA PHE A 158 -1.01 -0.33 -10.51
C PHE A 158 -0.68 -1.81 -10.70
N ARG A 159 -1.03 -2.42 -11.86
CA ARG A 159 -0.66 -3.81 -12.14
C ARG A 159 0.85 -3.97 -12.19
N ALA A 160 1.54 -3.10 -12.95
CA ALA A 160 3.00 -3.16 -13.10
C ALA A 160 3.74 -3.12 -11.74
N ASN A 161 3.13 -2.47 -10.74
CA ASN A 161 3.70 -2.33 -9.39
C ASN A 161 3.09 -3.27 -8.34
N SER A 162 2.15 -4.16 -8.71
CA SER A 162 1.41 -5.01 -7.75
C SER A 162 2.07 -6.35 -7.45
N TYR A 163 3.18 -6.70 -8.13
CA TYR A 163 3.90 -7.94 -7.87
C TYR A 163 4.55 -8.01 -6.48
N ASP A 164 4.64 -6.88 -5.78
CA ASP A 164 5.08 -6.82 -4.40
C ASP A 164 4.23 -7.68 -3.43
N ALA A 165 2.92 -7.80 -3.71
CA ALA A 165 2.07 -8.66 -2.90
C ALA A 165 2.32 -10.15 -3.19
N TYR A 166 2.66 -10.48 -4.43
CA TYR A 166 3.07 -11.84 -4.80
C TYR A 166 4.37 -12.21 -4.08
N LEU A 167 5.41 -11.37 -4.17
CA LEU A 167 6.71 -11.60 -3.52
C LEU A 167 6.57 -11.73 -1.99
N ASP A 168 5.80 -10.85 -1.34
CA ASP A 168 5.53 -10.93 0.10
C ASP A 168 4.91 -12.28 0.50
N LEU A 169 3.96 -12.80 -0.29
CA LEU A 169 3.35 -14.09 -0.03
C LEU A 169 4.27 -15.26 -0.41
N GLU A 170 4.94 -15.19 -1.55
CA GLU A 170 5.84 -16.22 -2.03
C GLU A 170 6.98 -16.48 -1.05
N THR A 171 7.65 -15.45 -0.57
CA THR A 171 8.77 -15.55 0.39
C THR A 171 8.38 -16.20 1.71
N ARG A 172 7.08 -16.26 2.02
CA ARG A 172 6.53 -16.87 3.23
C ARG A 172 5.75 -18.16 2.94
N CYS A 173 5.81 -18.69 1.71
CA CYS A 173 5.01 -19.82 1.24
C CYS A 173 3.50 -19.59 1.40
N GLY A 174 3.05 -18.34 1.28
CA GLY A 174 1.72 -17.88 1.67
C GLY A 174 0.69 -17.80 0.55
N LEU A 175 1.03 -18.15 -0.70
CA LEU A 175 0.09 -18.04 -1.83
C LEU A 175 -1.15 -18.94 -1.67
N SER A 176 -1.01 -20.06 -0.98
CA SER A 176 -2.10 -21.03 -0.72
C SER A 176 -2.87 -20.78 0.59
N TRP A 177 -2.46 -19.84 1.43
CA TRP A 177 -3.11 -19.57 2.70
C TRP A 177 -4.56 -19.11 2.56
N HIS A 178 -5.35 -19.26 3.61
CA HIS A 178 -6.69 -18.69 3.72
C HIS A 178 -6.61 -17.25 4.18
N HIS A 179 -6.67 -16.30 3.25
CA HIS A 179 -6.50 -14.88 3.56
C HIS A 179 -7.78 -14.24 4.07
N ALA A 180 -7.65 -13.48 5.15
CA ALA A 180 -8.66 -12.56 5.64
C ALA A 180 -8.09 -11.16 5.82
N PHE A 181 -8.98 -10.18 5.79
CA PHE A 181 -8.66 -8.78 6.06
C PHE A 181 -9.52 -8.28 7.20
N TRP A 182 -8.93 -7.51 8.11
CA TRP A 182 -9.66 -6.79 9.14
C TRP A 182 -9.20 -5.33 9.16
N LEU A 183 -9.82 -4.52 8.35
CA LEU A 183 -9.42 -3.15 8.06
C LEU A 183 -10.64 -2.24 8.00
N VAL A 184 -10.40 -0.92 8.14
CA VAL A 184 -11.44 0.08 7.88
C VAL A 184 -11.83 0.03 6.39
N PRO A 185 -13.13 0.00 6.05
CA PRO A 185 -13.59 0.02 4.67
C PRO A 185 -13.08 1.23 3.91
N GLY A 186 -12.72 1.05 2.65
CA GLY A 186 -12.28 2.16 1.80
C GLY A 186 -11.36 1.73 0.67
N SER A 187 -10.77 2.72 0.02
CA SER A 187 -9.88 2.51 -1.13
C SER A 187 -8.67 1.64 -0.81
N LEU A 188 -8.17 1.69 0.43
CA LEU A 188 -7.06 0.84 0.87
C LEU A 188 -7.41 -0.65 0.82
N VAL A 189 -8.60 -1.03 1.29
CA VAL A 189 -9.08 -2.42 1.23
C VAL A 189 -9.25 -2.87 -0.22
N ILE A 190 -9.81 -2.00 -1.08
CA ILE A 190 -10.00 -2.28 -2.51
C ILE A 190 -8.65 -2.59 -3.17
N THR A 191 -7.64 -1.76 -2.96
CA THR A 191 -6.30 -1.98 -3.53
C THR A 191 -5.65 -3.25 -3.00
N ARG A 192 -5.86 -3.62 -1.73
CA ARG A 192 -5.38 -4.88 -1.16
C ARG A 192 -6.07 -6.09 -1.78
N PHE A 193 -7.38 -6.04 -1.95
CA PHE A 193 -8.13 -7.12 -2.61
C PHE A 193 -7.66 -7.35 -4.04
N ILE A 194 -7.46 -6.27 -4.81
CA ILE A 194 -6.93 -6.36 -6.17
C ILE A 194 -5.54 -7.00 -6.16
N ARG A 195 -4.60 -6.55 -5.30
CA ARG A 195 -3.24 -7.07 -5.23
C ARG A 195 -3.20 -8.57 -4.88
N TYR A 196 -3.97 -8.99 -3.87
CA TYR A 196 -4.05 -10.41 -3.49
C TYR A 196 -4.68 -11.25 -4.59
N THR A 197 -5.71 -10.73 -5.27
CA THR A 197 -6.31 -11.42 -6.43
C THR A 197 -5.30 -11.56 -7.58
N LEU A 198 -4.55 -10.50 -7.90
CA LEU A 198 -3.48 -10.55 -8.91
C LEU A 198 -2.38 -11.56 -8.53
N SER A 199 -2.12 -11.77 -7.25
CA SER A 199 -1.18 -12.79 -6.75
C SER A 199 -1.75 -14.21 -6.81
N GLY A 200 -2.98 -14.41 -7.28
CA GLY A 200 -3.65 -15.71 -7.24
C GLY A 200 -4.16 -16.13 -5.86
N ALA A 201 -3.97 -15.29 -4.86
CA ALA A 201 -4.33 -15.58 -3.48
C ALA A 201 -5.84 -15.48 -3.25
N ARG A 202 -6.42 -16.47 -2.57
CA ARG A 202 -7.86 -16.54 -2.31
C ARG A 202 -8.22 -15.76 -1.04
N ILE A 203 -9.09 -14.75 -1.18
CA ILE A 203 -9.64 -14.00 -0.05
C ILE A 203 -10.83 -14.77 0.52
N ALA A 204 -10.62 -15.39 1.69
CA ALA A 204 -11.63 -16.24 2.34
C ALA A 204 -12.63 -15.44 3.18
N ARG A 205 -12.17 -14.38 3.88
CA ARG A 205 -13.00 -13.57 4.78
C ARG A 205 -12.65 -12.09 4.68
N TRP A 206 -13.64 -11.28 4.98
CA TRP A 206 -13.48 -9.85 5.10
C TRP A 206 -14.19 -9.37 6.37
N PHE A 207 -13.40 -9.06 7.37
CA PHE A 207 -13.86 -8.41 8.59
C PHE A 207 -13.68 -6.90 8.47
N THR A 208 -14.56 -6.13 9.08
CA THR A 208 -14.52 -4.66 9.04
C THR A 208 -14.66 -4.07 10.44
N LEU A 209 -13.85 -3.03 10.72
CA LEU A 209 -13.88 -2.26 11.97
C LEU A 209 -15.05 -1.28 12.06
N VAL A 210 -15.77 -1.08 10.97
CA VAL A 210 -16.90 -0.15 10.92
C VAL A 210 -18.12 -0.94 10.46
N ASP A 211 -19.23 -0.79 11.21
CA ASP A 211 -20.49 -1.40 10.84
C ASP A 211 -20.97 -0.86 9.47
N PRO A 212 -21.14 -1.72 8.46
CA PRO A 212 -21.64 -1.32 7.15
C PRO A 212 -23.06 -0.72 7.18
N GLY A 213 -23.84 -1.00 8.22
CA GLY A 213 -25.18 -0.46 8.44
C GLY A 213 -25.20 0.88 9.17
N SER A 214 -24.06 1.36 9.71
CA SER A 214 -24.02 2.60 10.46
C SER A 214 -24.17 3.82 9.55
N ALA A 215 -24.97 4.80 10.00
CA ALA A 215 -25.14 6.09 9.32
C ALA A 215 -23.82 6.89 9.21
N ALA A 216 -22.81 6.54 10.00
CA ALA A 216 -21.48 7.14 9.96
C ALA A 216 -20.67 6.70 8.72
N LEU A 217 -21.05 5.60 8.09
CA LEU A 217 -20.38 5.16 6.86
C LEU A 217 -20.91 5.93 5.67
N HIS A 218 -20.07 6.76 5.07
CA HIS A 218 -20.46 7.54 3.90
C HIS A 218 -21.00 6.62 2.79
N LEU A 219 -22.14 6.93 2.17
CA LEU A 219 -22.76 6.18 1.07
C LEU A 219 -21.75 5.74 -0.02
N ARG A 220 -20.71 6.55 -0.29
CA ARG A 220 -19.60 6.22 -1.20
C ARG A 220 -18.90 4.90 -0.86
N TYR A 221 -18.69 4.58 0.41
CA TYR A 221 -18.01 3.34 0.80
C TYR A 221 -18.90 2.13 0.53
N ASN A 222 -20.19 2.20 0.86
CA ASN A 222 -21.11 1.12 0.57
C ASN A 222 -21.21 0.84 -0.94
N TRP A 223 -21.25 1.89 -1.76
CA TRP A 223 -21.26 1.76 -3.21
C TRP A 223 -19.94 1.17 -3.74
N SER A 224 -18.78 1.69 -3.31
CA SER A 224 -17.49 1.19 -3.78
C SER A 224 -17.27 -0.29 -3.43
N MET A 225 -17.77 -0.73 -2.27
CA MET A 225 -17.70 -2.13 -1.84
C MET A 225 -18.62 -3.06 -2.65
N ARG A 226 -19.84 -2.58 -2.96
CA ARG A 226 -20.75 -3.30 -3.87
C ARG A 226 -20.16 -3.41 -5.27
N PHE A 227 -19.57 -2.32 -5.79
CA PHE A 227 -18.92 -2.30 -7.10
C PHE A 227 -17.72 -3.24 -7.17
N LEU A 228 -16.86 -3.26 -6.15
CA LEU A 228 -15.73 -4.19 -6.09
C LEU A 228 -16.22 -5.65 -6.22
N ARG A 229 -17.25 -6.01 -5.46
CA ARG A 229 -17.83 -7.37 -5.50
C ARG A 229 -18.47 -7.69 -6.86
N TRP A 230 -19.16 -6.72 -7.45
CA TRP A 230 -19.75 -6.85 -8.78
C TRP A 230 -18.70 -7.05 -9.87
N ALA A 231 -17.65 -6.20 -9.86
CA ALA A 231 -16.53 -6.31 -10.78
C ALA A 231 -15.77 -7.64 -10.60
N GLY A 232 -15.63 -8.09 -9.35
CA GLY A 232 -15.10 -9.41 -9.05
C GLY A 232 -15.90 -10.53 -9.69
N LEU A 233 -17.23 -10.54 -9.53
CA LEU A 233 -18.11 -11.53 -10.15
C LEU A 233 -17.98 -11.56 -11.67
N LEU A 234 -17.90 -10.39 -12.33
CA LEU A 234 -17.66 -10.29 -13.77
C LEU A 234 -16.28 -10.81 -14.19
N ALA A 235 -15.33 -10.83 -13.29
CA ALA A 235 -14.00 -11.40 -13.49
C ALA A 235 -13.89 -12.88 -13.11
N GLY A 236 -14.96 -13.49 -12.59
CA GLY A 236 -14.92 -14.85 -12.04
C GLY A 236 -14.37 -14.93 -10.60
N VAL A 237 -14.18 -13.79 -9.93
CA VAL A 237 -13.65 -13.71 -8.56
C VAL A 237 -14.78 -13.40 -7.59
N ARG A 238 -14.96 -14.26 -6.57
CA ARG A 238 -15.97 -14.02 -5.53
C ARG A 238 -15.34 -13.39 -4.30
N PHE A 239 -15.49 -12.07 -4.15
CA PHE A 239 -15.10 -11.40 -2.92
C PHE A 239 -16.11 -11.66 -1.80
N PRO A 240 -15.64 -11.94 -0.57
CA PRO A 240 -16.51 -12.18 0.58
C PRO A 240 -17.32 -10.92 0.92
N ARG A 241 -18.43 -11.11 1.64
CA ARG A 241 -19.17 -9.99 2.23
C ARG A 241 -18.43 -9.46 3.45
N PRO A 242 -18.47 -8.13 3.70
CA PRO A 242 -17.90 -7.58 4.92
C PRO A 242 -18.69 -8.07 6.14
N ILE A 243 -17.97 -8.50 7.18
CA ILE A 243 -18.53 -8.89 8.48
C ILE A 243 -18.03 -7.88 9.49
N TYR A 244 -18.94 -7.13 10.09
CA TYR A 244 -18.59 -6.21 11.17
C TYR A 244 -18.03 -7.01 12.36
N THR A 245 -16.89 -6.57 12.84
CA THR A 245 -16.23 -7.16 13.99
C THR A 245 -15.67 -6.04 14.85
N GLU A 246 -16.19 -5.93 16.05
CA GLU A 246 -15.83 -4.90 17.00
C GLU A 246 -14.37 -5.07 17.44
N PHE A 247 -13.64 -3.96 17.57
CA PHE A 247 -12.23 -3.98 17.98
C PHE A 247 -12.03 -4.66 19.35
N GLN A 248 -12.94 -4.38 20.29
CA GLN A 248 -12.83 -4.94 21.65
C GLN A 248 -13.15 -6.42 21.74
N ASN A 249 -13.95 -6.96 20.81
CA ASN A 249 -14.35 -8.37 20.80
C ASN A 249 -14.20 -9.01 19.42
N PRO A 250 -12.96 -9.35 19.00
CA PRO A 250 -12.70 -10.01 17.72
C PRO A 250 -12.86 -11.53 17.75
N ILE A 251 -13.68 -12.08 18.65
CA ILE A 251 -13.83 -13.54 18.82
C ILE A 251 -14.26 -14.26 17.54
N ALA A 252 -15.06 -13.60 16.67
CA ALA A 252 -15.45 -14.16 15.38
C ALA A 252 -14.25 -14.41 14.45
N ILE A 253 -13.19 -13.59 14.56
CA ILE A 253 -11.94 -13.77 13.82
C ILE A 253 -11.18 -14.95 14.40
N VAL A 254 -11.09 -15.04 15.73
CA VAL A 254 -10.41 -16.14 16.43
C VAL A 254 -11.03 -17.48 16.07
N HIS A 255 -12.35 -17.63 16.15
CA HIS A 255 -13.05 -18.85 15.76
C HIS A 255 -12.90 -19.19 14.27
N TRP A 256 -12.88 -18.18 13.38
CA TRP A 256 -12.58 -18.44 11.98
C TRP A 256 -11.14 -18.99 11.81
N MET A 257 -10.14 -18.39 12.47
CA MET A 257 -8.76 -18.87 12.39
C MET A 257 -8.63 -20.29 12.95
N GLU A 258 -9.25 -20.55 14.10
CA GLU A 258 -9.30 -21.89 14.71
C GLU A 258 -9.92 -22.92 13.74
N SER A 259 -11.04 -22.59 13.11
CA SER A 259 -11.68 -23.49 12.14
C SER A 259 -10.81 -23.83 10.93
N VAL A 260 -9.99 -22.89 10.47
CA VAL A 260 -9.04 -23.12 9.37
C VAL A 260 -7.87 -24.00 9.85
N LEU A 261 -7.36 -23.76 11.07
CA LEU A 261 -6.30 -24.58 11.66
C LEU A 261 -6.77 -26.02 11.87
N HIS A 262 -7.99 -26.24 12.37
CA HIS A 262 -8.57 -27.58 12.53
C HIS A 262 -8.76 -28.31 11.19
N ALA A 263 -8.92 -27.60 10.09
CA ALA A 263 -8.93 -28.19 8.76
C ALA A 263 -7.53 -28.52 8.19
N GLY A 264 -6.47 -28.30 8.99
CA GLY A 264 -5.07 -28.52 8.57
C GLY A 264 -4.54 -27.44 7.62
N GLU A 265 -5.25 -26.31 7.51
CA GLU A 265 -4.92 -25.20 6.61
C GLU A 265 -4.33 -24.03 7.40
N THR A 266 -3.73 -23.07 6.70
CA THR A 266 -3.09 -21.90 7.32
C THR A 266 -4.00 -20.66 7.21
N PRO A 267 -4.55 -20.16 8.33
CA PRO A 267 -5.25 -18.88 8.34
C PRO A 267 -4.25 -17.73 8.30
N HIS A 268 -4.53 -16.73 7.49
CA HIS A 268 -3.75 -15.50 7.41
C HIS A 268 -4.64 -14.28 7.56
N LEU A 269 -4.30 -13.40 8.51
CA LEU A 269 -4.99 -12.13 8.72
C LEU A 269 -4.08 -10.94 8.38
N HIS A 270 -4.53 -10.10 7.46
CA HIS A 270 -3.91 -8.82 7.13
C HIS A 270 -4.65 -7.70 7.86
N SER A 271 -3.99 -7.06 8.82
CA SER A 271 -4.61 -6.03 9.66
C SER A 271 -3.60 -5.03 10.23
N TYR A 272 -4.10 -4.05 11.00
CA TYR A 272 -3.25 -3.17 11.81
C TYR A 272 -2.59 -3.95 12.95
N ALA A 273 -1.41 -3.52 13.40
CA ALA A 273 -0.69 -4.23 14.46
C ALA A 273 -1.48 -4.27 15.77
N SER A 274 -2.16 -3.19 16.15
CA SER A 274 -3.06 -3.16 17.31
C SER A 274 -4.22 -4.16 17.20
N CYS A 275 -4.79 -4.30 16.01
CA CYS A 275 -5.87 -5.26 15.76
C CYS A 275 -5.38 -6.71 15.89
N VAL A 276 -4.22 -7.03 15.34
CA VAL A 276 -3.62 -8.37 15.46
C VAL A 276 -3.33 -8.72 16.91
N VAL A 277 -2.76 -7.77 17.68
CA VAL A 277 -2.54 -7.94 19.11
C VAL A 277 -3.85 -8.28 19.82
N ARG A 278 -4.93 -7.54 19.55
CA ARG A 278 -6.24 -7.78 20.17
C ARG A 278 -6.82 -9.15 19.81
N VAL A 279 -6.64 -9.63 18.57
CA VAL A 279 -7.02 -11.00 18.16
C VAL A 279 -6.24 -12.03 18.99
N CYS A 280 -4.92 -11.85 19.14
CA CYS A 280 -4.08 -12.77 19.91
C CYS A 280 -4.45 -12.76 21.42
N GLU A 281 -4.70 -11.59 21.99
CA GLU A 281 -5.18 -11.47 23.38
C GLU A 281 -6.51 -12.20 23.58
N THR A 282 -7.48 -11.97 22.68
CA THR A 282 -8.78 -12.66 22.73
C THR A 282 -8.62 -14.19 22.61
N ALA A 283 -7.72 -14.68 21.74
CA ALA A 283 -7.44 -16.11 21.65
C ALA A 283 -6.88 -16.66 22.95
N LEU A 284 -5.92 -15.97 23.58
CA LEU A 284 -5.34 -16.35 24.87
C LEU A 284 -6.39 -16.31 26.00
N GLU A 285 -7.24 -15.28 26.06
CA GLU A 285 -8.33 -15.15 27.03
C GLU A 285 -9.32 -16.32 26.97
N HIS A 286 -9.54 -16.88 25.76
CA HIS A 286 -10.45 -18.01 25.52
C HIS A 286 -9.75 -19.37 25.47
N GLY A 287 -8.45 -19.44 25.72
CA GLY A 287 -7.69 -20.70 25.67
C GLY A 287 -7.56 -21.30 24.26
N ILE A 288 -7.73 -20.50 23.21
CA ILE A 288 -7.66 -20.93 21.81
C ILE A 288 -6.23 -20.78 21.31
N SER A 289 -5.64 -21.86 20.80
CA SER A 289 -4.30 -21.86 20.22
C SER A 289 -4.32 -21.37 18.77
N LEU A 290 -3.43 -20.43 18.45
CA LEU A 290 -3.22 -19.95 17.09
C LEU A 290 -1.91 -20.48 16.47
N VAL A 291 -1.43 -21.64 16.93
CA VAL A 291 -0.23 -22.29 16.38
C VAL A 291 -0.42 -22.58 14.89
N GLY A 292 0.47 -22.05 14.05
CA GLY A 292 0.36 -22.14 12.59
C GLY A 292 -0.29 -20.92 11.91
N ALA A 293 -1.01 -20.08 12.64
CA ALA A 293 -1.61 -18.87 12.09
C ALA A 293 -0.56 -17.83 11.70
N GLN A 294 -0.88 -17.07 10.67
CA GLN A 294 -0.01 -16.06 10.07
C GLN A 294 -0.65 -14.68 10.08
N PHE A 295 0.14 -13.65 10.34
CA PHE A 295 -0.31 -12.27 10.32
C PHE A 295 0.56 -11.42 9.39
N THR A 296 -0.07 -10.49 8.66
CA THR A 296 0.61 -9.36 8.02
C THR A 296 0.13 -8.08 8.69
N MET A 297 1.05 -7.39 9.35
CA MET A 297 0.78 -6.16 10.07
C MET A 297 1.12 -4.93 9.23
N VAL A 298 0.23 -3.94 9.23
CA VAL A 298 0.37 -2.69 8.46
C VAL A 298 0.01 -1.47 9.29
N GLY A 299 0.50 -0.30 8.87
CA GLY A 299 0.07 1.02 9.37
C GLY A 299 0.58 1.41 10.76
N GLU A 300 1.15 0.48 11.50
CA GLU A 300 1.70 0.69 12.83
C GLU A 300 3.01 -0.11 13.00
N PRO A 301 3.95 0.32 13.83
CA PRO A 301 5.19 -0.40 14.06
C PRO A 301 4.94 -1.73 14.80
N LEU A 302 5.67 -2.75 14.43
CA LEU A 302 5.74 -4.02 15.16
C LEU A 302 6.82 -3.91 16.23
N THR A 303 6.41 -3.60 17.46
CA THR A 303 7.33 -3.54 18.61
C THR A 303 7.58 -4.93 19.20
N ALA A 304 8.67 -5.10 19.96
CA ALA A 304 8.97 -6.35 20.64
C ALA A 304 7.83 -6.81 21.57
N ALA A 305 7.17 -5.87 22.27
CA ALA A 305 6.02 -6.19 23.12
C ALA A 305 4.83 -6.76 22.32
N ARG A 306 4.52 -6.17 21.15
CA ARG A 306 3.46 -6.66 20.27
C ARG A 306 3.79 -8.04 19.71
N LEU A 307 5.03 -8.25 19.27
CA LEU A 307 5.50 -9.54 18.75
C LEU A 307 5.42 -10.63 19.83
N ALA A 308 5.79 -10.32 21.08
CA ALA A 308 5.71 -11.26 22.20
C ALA A 308 4.26 -11.77 22.43
N ILE A 309 3.25 -10.91 22.29
CA ILE A 309 1.84 -11.33 22.42
C ILE A 309 1.45 -12.28 21.29
N VAL A 310 1.86 -11.99 20.05
CA VAL A 310 1.61 -12.88 18.90
C VAL A 310 2.27 -14.25 19.10
N GLN A 311 3.52 -14.26 19.54
CA GLN A 311 4.27 -15.50 19.81
C GLN A 311 3.65 -16.32 20.95
N ARG A 312 3.16 -15.66 22.00
CA ARG A 312 2.44 -16.34 23.11
C ARG A 312 1.16 -17.02 22.63
N ALA A 313 0.46 -16.45 21.64
CA ALA A 313 -0.70 -17.10 21.02
C ALA A 313 -0.29 -18.24 20.06
N GLY A 314 1.01 -18.46 19.83
CA GLY A 314 1.55 -19.50 18.94
C GLY A 314 1.61 -19.11 17.47
N ALA A 315 1.28 -17.88 17.13
CA ALA A 315 1.22 -17.38 15.75
C ALA A 315 2.53 -16.71 15.30
N ARG A 316 2.62 -16.42 13.99
CA ARG A 316 3.72 -15.66 13.41
C ARG A 316 3.21 -14.37 12.81
N ALA A 317 4.03 -13.33 12.84
CA ALA A 317 3.72 -12.04 12.23
C ALA A 317 4.85 -11.57 11.32
N SER A 318 4.47 -10.90 10.24
CA SER A 318 5.36 -10.16 9.34
C SER A 318 4.85 -8.74 9.22
N ILE A 319 5.76 -7.78 9.12
CA ILE A 319 5.42 -6.38 8.89
C ILE A 319 5.42 -6.05 7.41
N ARG A 320 4.55 -5.14 6.99
CA ARG A 320 4.56 -4.55 5.66
C ARG A 320 4.60 -3.03 5.78
N TYR A 321 5.73 -2.45 5.40
CA TYR A 321 5.92 -1.00 5.40
C TYR A 321 5.47 -0.41 4.07
N ALA A 322 4.45 0.43 4.12
CA ALA A 322 3.83 1.02 2.94
C ALA A 322 3.18 2.36 3.25
N SER A 323 3.15 3.25 2.28
CA SER A 323 2.30 4.45 2.29
C SER A 323 1.43 4.50 1.03
N ALA A 324 0.41 5.33 1.04
CA ALA A 324 -0.42 5.51 -0.15
C ALA A 324 0.34 6.21 -1.27
N GLU A 325 1.27 7.11 -0.91
CA GLU A 325 2.08 7.90 -1.83
C GLU A 325 3.21 7.07 -2.47
N MET A 326 3.86 6.21 -1.68
CA MET A 326 5.04 5.44 -2.10
C MET A 326 4.70 3.99 -2.45
N SER A 327 3.45 3.55 -2.24
CA SER A 327 3.08 2.14 -2.31
C SER A 327 3.85 1.31 -1.26
N VAL A 328 4.32 0.12 -1.59
CA VAL A 328 5.10 -0.73 -0.68
C VAL A 328 6.56 -0.35 -0.76
N VAL A 329 7.13 -0.04 0.39
CA VAL A 329 8.55 0.28 0.57
C VAL A 329 9.32 -0.99 0.92
N GLY A 330 8.70 -1.88 1.72
CA GLY A 330 9.29 -3.14 2.11
C GLY A 330 8.32 -4.05 2.84
N PHE A 331 8.69 -5.30 2.98
CA PHE A 331 7.96 -6.32 3.74
C PHE A 331 8.92 -7.26 4.46
N GLY A 332 8.46 -7.82 5.58
CA GLY A 332 9.25 -8.75 6.39
C GLY A 332 9.35 -10.13 5.76
N CYS A 333 10.29 -10.92 6.23
CA CYS A 333 10.49 -12.32 5.84
C CYS A 333 10.12 -13.31 6.96
N MET A 334 10.38 -14.60 6.72
CA MET A 334 10.12 -15.67 7.69
C MET A 334 11.16 -15.76 8.80
N ALA A 335 12.34 -15.19 8.63
CA ALA A 335 13.46 -15.25 9.58
C ALA A 335 14.07 -13.85 9.79
N PRO A 336 13.30 -12.88 10.34
CA PRO A 336 13.80 -11.54 10.60
C PRO A 336 14.84 -11.57 11.72
N GLN A 337 15.91 -10.77 11.58
CA GLN A 337 16.93 -10.60 12.62
C GLN A 337 16.48 -9.57 13.68
N ALA A 338 15.60 -8.64 13.30
CA ALA A 338 14.98 -7.67 14.19
C ALA A 338 13.45 -7.68 14.03
N THR A 339 12.76 -7.22 15.06
CA THR A 339 11.28 -7.26 15.12
C THR A 339 10.59 -6.51 13.98
N ASP A 340 11.18 -5.40 13.56
CA ASP A 340 10.67 -4.48 12.54
C ASP A 340 11.49 -4.51 11.24
N GLU A 341 12.29 -5.56 11.04
CA GLU A 341 13.07 -5.75 9.83
C GLU A 341 12.16 -5.92 8.61
N VAL A 342 12.51 -5.20 7.54
CA VAL A 342 11.88 -5.31 6.24
C VAL A 342 12.92 -5.40 5.13
N HIS A 343 12.63 -6.20 4.13
CA HIS A 343 13.36 -6.21 2.87
C HIS A 343 12.83 -5.09 1.98
N PHE A 344 13.69 -4.15 1.62
CA PHE A 344 13.30 -3.03 0.77
C PHE A 344 13.06 -3.44 -0.67
N MET A 345 12.06 -2.83 -1.28
CA MET A 345 11.80 -2.91 -2.72
C MET A 345 12.81 -2.02 -3.47
N THR A 346 14.04 -2.50 -3.62
CA THR A 346 15.14 -1.73 -4.22
C THR A 346 14.97 -1.43 -5.70
N ASP A 347 14.02 -2.10 -6.37
CA ASP A 347 13.59 -1.79 -7.73
C ASP A 347 12.95 -0.39 -7.87
N ARG A 348 12.37 0.14 -6.78
CA ARG A 348 11.61 1.40 -6.75
C ARG A 348 11.94 2.32 -5.58
N CYS A 349 12.64 1.84 -4.58
CA CYS A 349 13.05 2.62 -3.41
C CYS A 349 14.57 2.69 -3.34
N ALA A 350 15.10 3.83 -2.87
CA ALA A 350 16.51 4.06 -2.54
C ALA A 350 16.66 4.34 -1.06
N VAL A 351 17.79 3.94 -0.45
CA VAL A 351 18.09 4.09 0.98
C VAL A 351 19.40 4.85 1.18
#